data_2c7460c9fb5bda0a75844f7090d1b726
#
_entry.id   2c7460c9fb5bda0a75844f7090d1b726
#
_cell.length_a   1.000
_cell.length_b   1.000
_cell.length_c   1.000
_cell.angle_alpha   90.00
_cell.angle_beta   90.00
_cell.angle_gamma   90.00
#
_symmetry.space_group_name_H-M   'P 1'
#
loop_
_entity.id
_entity.type
_entity.pdbx_description
1 polymer ?
#
loop_
_entity_poly.entity_id
_entity_poly.type
_entity_poly.pdbx_seq_one_letter_code
_entity_poly.pdbx_strand_id
1 'polypeptide(L)'
;MEPFVLDGIITRLLEVRGKPGKQVQLAEAEIRQLCITSREVLLRQPNLLELEAPIKICVESVSVKAQSSFTDTSSLLAAELGDIHGQYSDLLKLFEYGGFPPRANYLFLGDYVDRGKQSLETICLLLAYKIKYPENFFILRGNHECASVNRIYGFYDECKRRFNVRLWKVFTDCFNCLPVAALIDEKILCMHGGLSPDLRSLDQIRNLYRPAVVPETGLLCDLLWSDPSKDIKGWGANDRGVSYIFGADRVTEFLQKHDLDLICRAHQVVEDGYEFFASRQLVTIFSAPNYCGEFDNAGAMMSVDENLLCSFQILRPAEKKPKFGFGSSGNARNGTAPPKFKMPLGYHCILITALKCIDESIPTSSYSHYVLVMGAGDLLSAMFRYSYPLLYFNKLHLALV
;
A
#
# COMPACT_ATOMS: atom_id res chain seq x y z
N MET A 1 -26.76 1.63 3.23
CA MET A 1 -26.69 0.21 3.67
C MET A 1 -27.36 0.10 5.02
N GLU A 2 -28.23 -0.90 5.21
CA GLU A 2 -28.89 -1.12 6.49
C GLU A 2 -27.86 -1.52 7.58
N PRO A 3 -27.97 -0.96 8.80
CA PRO A 3 -26.99 -1.23 9.88
C PRO A 3 -26.83 -2.72 10.20
N PHE A 4 -27.90 -3.49 10.21
CA PHE A 4 -27.87 -4.93 10.47
C PHE A 4 -27.06 -5.71 9.41
N VAL A 5 -27.17 -5.33 8.13
CA VAL A 5 -26.41 -5.95 7.04
C VAL A 5 -24.92 -5.63 7.20
N LEU A 6 -24.60 -4.37 7.52
CA LEU A 6 -23.22 -3.92 7.75
C LEU A 6 -22.57 -4.67 8.92
N ASP A 7 -23.28 -4.81 10.04
CA ASP A 7 -22.81 -5.55 11.21
C ASP A 7 -22.61 -7.04 10.91
N GLY A 8 -23.48 -7.64 10.11
CA GLY A 8 -23.34 -9.01 9.63
C GLY A 8 -22.09 -9.21 8.75
N ILE A 9 -21.76 -8.24 7.90
CA ILE A 9 -20.52 -8.26 7.09
C ILE A 9 -19.30 -8.17 8.00
N ILE A 10 -19.25 -7.20 8.93
CA ILE A 10 -18.15 -7.03 9.88
C ILE A 10 -17.96 -8.31 10.70
N THR A 11 -19.02 -8.89 11.23
CA THR A 11 -18.97 -10.12 12.03
C THR A 11 -18.31 -11.26 11.25
N ARG A 12 -18.77 -11.54 10.02
CA ARG A 12 -18.19 -12.60 9.17
C ARG A 12 -16.70 -12.34 8.84
N LEU A 13 -16.34 -11.09 8.58
CA LEU A 13 -14.95 -10.71 8.35
C LEU A 13 -14.10 -10.97 9.60
N LEU A 14 -14.60 -10.70 10.79
CA LEU A 14 -13.87 -10.93 12.04
C LEU A 14 -13.86 -12.40 12.53
N GLU A 15 -14.76 -13.26 12.06
CA GLU A 15 -14.80 -14.69 12.44
C GLU A 15 -13.56 -15.50 12.02
N VAL A 16 -12.79 -15.00 11.10
CA VAL A 16 -11.54 -15.64 10.64
C VAL A 16 -10.31 -15.25 11.44
N ARG A 17 -10.45 -14.44 12.49
CA ARG A 17 -9.35 -14.15 13.44
C ARG A 17 -8.73 -15.46 13.95
N GLY A 18 -7.41 -15.49 14.00
CA GLY A 18 -6.65 -16.68 14.37
C GLY A 18 -6.65 -17.82 13.33
N LYS A 19 -7.21 -17.60 12.13
CA LYS A 19 -7.24 -18.57 11.01
C LYS A 19 -6.59 -17.96 9.76
N PRO A 20 -5.25 -17.77 9.75
CA PRO A 20 -4.56 -17.12 8.64
C PRO A 20 -4.86 -17.77 7.29
N GLY A 21 -5.11 -16.93 6.26
CA GLY A 21 -5.39 -17.38 4.89
C GLY A 21 -6.81 -17.92 4.66
N LYS A 22 -7.66 -18.00 5.68
CA LYS A 22 -9.05 -18.41 5.50
C LYS A 22 -9.83 -17.29 4.79
N GLN A 23 -10.37 -17.59 3.62
CA GLN A 23 -11.24 -16.67 2.87
C GLN A 23 -12.59 -16.51 3.54
N VAL A 24 -13.12 -15.28 3.49
CA VAL A 24 -14.45 -14.94 3.97
C VAL A 24 -15.46 -14.98 2.80
N GLN A 25 -16.60 -15.59 3.03
CA GLN A 25 -17.68 -15.63 2.03
C GLN A 25 -18.57 -14.39 2.19
N LEU A 26 -18.47 -13.48 1.22
CA LEU A 26 -19.36 -12.34 1.06
C LEU A 26 -20.11 -12.47 -0.28
N ALA A 27 -21.36 -12.03 -0.31
CA ALA A 27 -22.09 -11.96 -1.56
C ALA A 27 -21.61 -10.75 -2.41
N GLU A 28 -21.57 -10.90 -3.74
CA GLU A 28 -21.20 -9.80 -4.63
C GLU A 28 -22.04 -8.55 -4.41
N ALA A 29 -23.34 -8.73 -4.16
CA ALA A 29 -24.26 -7.63 -3.88
C ALA A 29 -23.89 -6.85 -2.61
N GLU A 30 -23.43 -7.54 -1.55
CA GLU A 30 -22.95 -6.90 -0.31
C GLU A 30 -21.70 -6.07 -0.56
N ILE A 31 -20.73 -6.62 -1.30
CA ILE A 31 -19.50 -5.90 -1.65
C ILE A 31 -19.80 -4.66 -2.51
N ARG A 32 -20.69 -4.80 -3.49
CA ARG A 32 -21.13 -3.65 -4.31
C ARG A 32 -21.76 -2.56 -3.44
N GLN A 33 -22.63 -2.97 -2.50
CA GLN A 33 -23.29 -2.02 -1.60
C GLN A 33 -22.29 -1.33 -0.67
N LEU A 34 -21.25 -2.05 -0.17
CA LEU A 34 -20.15 -1.44 0.59
C LEU A 34 -19.46 -0.35 -0.25
N CYS A 35 -19.07 -0.65 -1.47
CA CYS A 35 -18.40 0.34 -2.35
C CYS A 35 -19.29 1.56 -2.62
N ILE A 36 -20.57 1.37 -2.92
CA ILE A 36 -21.51 2.47 -3.22
C ILE A 36 -21.70 3.35 -1.99
N THR A 37 -21.98 2.76 -0.83
CA THR A 37 -22.18 3.52 0.41
C THR A 37 -20.90 4.23 0.85
N SER A 38 -19.74 3.57 0.71
CA SER A 38 -18.45 4.22 1.02
C SER A 38 -18.18 5.42 0.14
N ARG A 39 -18.49 5.37 -1.18
CA ARG A 39 -18.35 6.54 -2.06
C ARG A 39 -19.13 7.74 -1.54
N GLU A 40 -20.36 7.54 -1.09
CA GLU A 40 -21.19 8.62 -0.55
C GLU A 40 -20.56 9.22 0.72
N VAL A 41 -20.04 8.38 1.63
CA VAL A 41 -19.37 8.82 2.85
C VAL A 41 -18.09 9.60 2.50
N LEU A 42 -17.24 9.04 1.63
CA LEU A 42 -15.95 9.62 1.23
C LEU A 42 -16.12 10.99 0.53
N LEU A 43 -17.12 11.13 -0.35
CA LEU A 43 -17.37 12.38 -1.08
C LEU A 43 -17.99 13.49 -0.23
N ARG A 44 -18.55 13.18 0.94
CA ARG A 44 -19.01 14.18 1.92
C ARG A 44 -17.85 14.76 2.74
N GLN A 45 -16.75 14.04 2.87
CA GLN A 45 -15.54 14.50 3.57
C GLN A 45 -14.64 15.31 2.62
N PRO A 46 -13.81 16.24 3.12
CA PRO A 46 -12.87 17.00 2.30
C PRO A 46 -11.75 16.11 1.74
N ASN A 47 -11.02 16.58 0.73
CA ASN A 47 -9.90 15.85 0.15
C ASN A 47 -8.63 15.93 1.03
N LEU A 48 -8.44 17.02 1.74
CA LEU A 48 -7.57 17.13 2.89
C LEU A 48 -8.43 16.96 4.14
N LEU A 49 -8.31 15.83 4.82
CA LEU A 49 -9.00 15.59 6.08
C LEU A 49 -8.38 16.46 7.17
N GLU A 50 -9.18 17.13 7.98
CA GLU A 50 -8.73 17.87 9.15
C GLU A 50 -9.15 17.08 10.39
N LEU A 51 -8.17 16.60 11.15
CA LEU A 51 -8.35 15.62 12.22
C LEU A 51 -7.78 16.16 13.51
N GLU A 52 -8.42 15.82 14.62
CA GLU A 52 -7.95 16.16 15.97
C GLU A 52 -7.24 14.95 16.61
N ALA A 53 -6.18 15.22 17.37
CA ALA A 53 -5.58 14.21 18.25
C ALA A 53 -6.49 14.00 19.49
N PRO A 54 -6.46 12.82 20.12
CA PRO A 54 -5.52 11.73 19.89
C PRO A 54 -5.89 10.87 18.69
N ILE A 55 -4.87 10.56 17.86
CA ILE A 55 -5.04 9.74 16.65
C ILE A 55 -3.85 8.79 16.48
N LYS A 56 -4.07 7.55 16.03
CA LYS A 56 -3.05 6.52 15.84
C LYS A 56 -2.80 6.26 14.36
N ILE A 57 -1.54 6.30 13.96
CA ILE A 57 -1.06 5.97 12.63
C ILE A 57 -0.55 4.54 12.65
N CYS A 58 -1.22 3.62 12.01
CA CYS A 58 -0.90 2.20 12.05
C CYS A 58 -0.46 1.63 10.74
N VAL A 59 0.38 0.58 10.89
CA VAL A 59 0.78 -0.38 9.87
C VAL A 59 1.02 -1.71 10.58
N GLU A 60 0.79 -2.82 9.99
CA GLU A 60 0.51 -4.10 10.64
C GLU A 60 1.72 -5.01 10.90
N SER A 61 1.63 -6.06 11.54
CA SER A 61 1.65 -6.81 12.79
C SER A 61 2.55 -8.07 12.74
N VAL A 62 3.06 -8.60 13.84
CA VAL A 62 3.04 -10.01 14.31
C VAL A 62 3.40 -10.18 15.78
N SER A 63 2.79 -11.21 16.38
CA SER A 63 2.73 -11.64 17.75
C SER A 63 4.01 -11.61 18.60
N VAL A 64 3.90 -11.02 19.80
CA VAL A 64 4.70 -11.37 20.99
C VAL A 64 3.75 -11.69 22.14
N LYS A 65 4.05 -12.73 22.90
CA LYS A 65 3.32 -13.14 24.10
C LYS A 65 3.35 -12.02 25.13
N ALA A 66 2.18 -11.51 25.49
CA ALA A 66 2.03 -10.55 26.57
C ALA A 66 2.20 -11.25 27.92
N GLN A 67 3.04 -10.70 28.80
CA GLN A 67 2.90 -10.85 30.25
C GLN A 67 2.00 -9.73 30.75
N SER A 68 0.94 -10.15 31.42
CA SER A 68 -0.10 -9.30 31.97
C SER A 68 0.37 -8.52 33.20
N SER A 69 0.06 -7.23 33.26
CA SER A 69 -0.34 -6.59 34.52
C SER A 69 -1.35 -5.48 34.21
N PHE A 70 -2.52 -5.65 34.76
CA PHE A 70 -3.64 -4.70 34.72
C PHE A 70 -3.34 -3.44 35.48
N THR A 71 -3.62 -2.28 34.89
CA THR A 71 -4.28 -1.17 35.61
C THR A 71 -5.07 -0.33 34.62
N ASP A 72 -6.31 -0.15 34.95
CA ASP A 72 -7.37 0.56 34.27
C ASP A 72 -7.08 2.06 34.23
N THR A 73 -7.09 2.69 33.06
CA THR A 73 -7.45 4.11 32.92
C THR A 73 -7.95 4.36 31.48
N SER A 74 -9.19 4.75 31.40
CA SER A 74 -9.92 5.17 30.21
C SER A 74 -9.34 6.46 29.61
N SER A 75 -8.44 6.36 28.67
CA SER A 75 -8.16 7.40 27.69
C SER A 75 -8.32 6.81 26.30
N LEU A 76 -9.27 7.34 25.53
CA LEU A 76 -9.44 6.97 24.12
C LEU A 76 -8.21 7.42 23.35
N LEU A 77 -7.37 6.47 22.98
CA LEU A 77 -6.21 6.66 22.12
C LEU A 77 -6.56 6.29 20.69
N ALA A 78 -6.12 7.05 19.73
CA ALA A 78 -6.45 6.95 18.32
C ALA A 78 -5.27 6.42 17.43
N ALA A 79 -5.49 5.82 16.25
CA ALA A 79 -4.45 5.11 15.46
C ALA A 79 -4.44 5.37 13.93
N GLU A 80 -3.30 5.61 13.34
CA GLU A 80 -3.04 5.85 11.90
C GLU A 80 -2.28 4.70 11.19
N LEU A 81 -2.48 4.50 9.87
CA LEU A 81 -2.03 3.32 9.12
C LEU A 81 -1.37 3.62 7.77
N GLY A 82 -0.23 2.96 7.48
CA GLY A 82 0.42 2.88 6.18
C GLY A 82 0.00 1.66 5.33
N ASP A 83 0.89 1.12 4.46
CA ASP A 83 0.61 0.08 3.46
C ASP A 83 0.18 -1.27 4.06
N ILE A 84 -0.88 -1.90 3.54
CA ILE A 84 -1.43 -3.18 4.04
C ILE A 84 -1.30 -4.30 3.01
N HIS A 85 -1.45 -3.98 1.74
CA HIS A 85 -1.27 -4.88 0.60
C HIS A 85 -1.93 -6.27 0.74
N GLY A 86 -3.20 -6.34 1.18
CA GLY A 86 -3.95 -7.59 1.26
C GLY A 86 -3.43 -8.61 2.27
N GLN A 87 -2.61 -8.21 3.25
CA GLN A 87 -2.17 -9.02 4.37
C GLN A 87 -3.21 -9.05 5.49
N TYR A 88 -4.40 -9.58 5.21
CA TYR A 88 -5.60 -9.50 6.05
C TYR A 88 -5.42 -9.99 7.49
N SER A 89 -4.69 -11.09 7.66
CA SER A 89 -4.43 -11.65 9.01
C SER A 89 -3.69 -10.66 9.89
N ASP A 90 -2.88 -9.87 9.28
CA ASP A 90 -2.05 -8.91 9.95
C ASP A 90 -2.88 -7.65 10.29
N LEU A 91 -3.76 -7.14 9.42
CA LEU A 91 -4.75 -6.12 9.74
C LEU A 91 -5.58 -6.49 10.99
N LEU A 92 -6.01 -7.75 11.11
CA LEU A 92 -6.78 -8.19 12.28
C LEU A 92 -5.99 -8.14 13.59
N LYS A 93 -4.70 -8.53 13.56
CA LYS A 93 -3.82 -8.43 14.73
C LYS A 93 -3.58 -6.98 15.13
N LEU A 94 -3.43 -6.09 14.15
CA LEU A 94 -3.30 -4.68 14.40
C LEU A 94 -4.49 -4.13 15.22
N PHE A 95 -5.71 -4.48 14.83
CA PHE A 95 -6.88 -4.13 15.62
C PHE A 95 -6.91 -4.82 17.00
N GLU A 96 -6.28 -5.98 17.14
CA GLU A 96 -6.10 -6.63 18.44
C GLU A 96 -5.18 -5.84 19.38
N TYR A 97 -4.12 -5.22 18.84
CA TYR A 97 -3.19 -4.39 19.62
C TYR A 97 -3.68 -2.95 19.81
N GLY A 98 -4.16 -2.31 18.75
CA GLY A 98 -4.60 -0.93 18.77
C GLY A 98 -6.00 -0.72 19.36
N GLY A 99 -6.78 -1.80 19.49
CA GLY A 99 -8.20 -1.77 19.83
C GLY A 99 -9.09 -1.71 18.57
N PHE A 100 -10.14 -2.51 18.54
CA PHE A 100 -11.11 -2.48 17.43
C PHE A 100 -11.90 -1.17 17.41
N PRO A 101 -12.22 -0.62 16.21
CA PRO A 101 -13.11 0.53 16.14
C PRO A 101 -14.44 0.28 16.88
N PRO A 102 -15.01 1.28 17.61
CA PRO A 102 -14.58 2.65 17.73
C PRO A 102 -13.69 2.95 18.97
N ARG A 103 -13.08 1.95 19.61
CA ARG A 103 -12.23 2.16 20.81
C ARG A 103 -11.01 3.03 20.53
N ALA A 104 -10.65 3.19 19.28
CA ALA A 104 -9.56 4.04 18.83
C ALA A 104 -9.94 4.70 17.49
N ASN A 105 -9.46 5.92 17.23
CA ASN A 105 -9.55 6.57 15.94
C ASN A 105 -8.43 6.08 15.04
N TYR A 106 -8.68 5.88 13.76
CA TYR A 106 -7.73 5.30 12.82
C TYR A 106 -7.58 6.14 11.56
N LEU A 107 -6.33 6.42 11.17
CA LEU A 107 -6.00 6.95 9.84
C LEU A 107 -5.10 5.96 9.09
N PHE A 108 -5.55 5.49 7.94
CA PHE A 108 -4.83 4.62 7.04
C PHE A 108 -4.28 5.40 5.86
N LEU A 109 -2.99 5.23 5.54
CA LEU A 109 -2.30 6.05 4.54
C LEU A 109 -2.36 5.49 3.10
N GLY A 110 -3.10 4.41 2.85
CA GLY A 110 -3.25 3.83 1.51
C GLY A 110 -2.70 2.42 1.35
N ASP A 111 -2.68 1.95 0.11
CA ASP A 111 -2.16 0.65 -0.33
C ASP A 111 -2.77 -0.56 0.38
N TYR A 112 -4.10 -0.65 0.29
CA TYR A 112 -4.89 -1.72 0.90
C TYR A 112 -4.91 -3.01 0.10
N VAL A 113 -4.69 -2.91 -1.21
CA VAL A 113 -4.83 -4.00 -2.17
C VAL A 113 -3.51 -4.34 -2.84
N ASP A 114 -3.48 -5.42 -3.61
CA ASP A 114 -2.34 -5.98 -4.32
C ASP A 114 -1.34 -6.76 -3.44
N ARG A 115 -0.43 -7.47 -4.06
CA ARG A 115 0.69 -8.22 -3.47
C ARG A 115 0.26 -9.37 -2.54
N GLY A 116 -0.59 -9.10 -1.56
CA GLY A 116 -1.13 -10.10 -0.62
C GLY A 116 -2.22 -10.98 -1.22
N LYS A 117 -2.71 -11.94 -0.44
CA LYS A 117 -3.63 -12.99 -0.91
C LYS A 117 -5.10 -12.72 -0.57
N GLN A 118 -5.39 -11.68 0.22
CA GLN A 118 -6.71 -11.37 0.78
C GLN A 118 -7.03 -9.88 0.69
N SER A 119 -6.79 -9.27 -0.49
CA SER A 119 -7.11 -7.85 -0.73
C SER A 119 -8.60 -7.57 -0.59
N LEU A 120 -9.46 -8.52 -0.99
CA LEU A 120 -10.91 -8.36 -0.87
C LEU A 120 -11.37 -8.29 0.58
N GLU A 121 -10.89 -9.18 1.47
CA GLU A 121 -11.19 -9.13 2.90
C GLU A 121 -10.70 -7.82 3.51
N THR A 122 -9.48 -7.43 3.20
CA THR A 122 -8.85 -6.21 3.70
C THR A 122 -9.69 -4.99 3.35
N ILE A 123 -9.92 -4.73 2.08
CA ILE A 123 -10.64 -3.52 1.67
C ILE A 123 -12.11 -3.55 2.11
N CYS A 124 -12.77 -4.71 2.12
CA CYS A 124 -14.15 -4.82 2.59
C CYS A 124 -14.27 -4.48 4.08
N LEU A 125 -13.32 -4.91 4.93
CA LEU A 125 -13.34 -4.56 6.36
C LEU A 125 -13.12 -3.06 6.58
N LEU A 126 -12.14 -2.47 5.87
CA LEU A 126 -11.84 -1.03 5.96
C LEU A 126 -13.04 -0.19 5.51
N LEU A 127 -13.66 -0.53 4.38
CA LEU A 127 -14.86 0.17 3.90
C LEU A 127 -16.05 -0.01 4.86
N ALA A 128 -16.21 -1.19 5.45
CA ALA A 128 -17.28 -1.45 6.42
C ALA A 128 -17.09 -0.60 7.69
N TYR A 129 -15.85 -0.49 8.21
CA TYR A 129 -15.58 0.39 9.34
C TYR A 129 -15.71 1.86 8.97
N LYS A 130 -15.29 2.28 7.78
CA LYS A 130 -15.50 3.66 7.29
C LYS A 130 -16.98 4.04 7.24
N ILE A 131 -17.84 3.14 6.81
CA ILE A 131 -19.29 3.37 6.79
C ILE A 131 -19.85 3.44 8.22
N LYS A 132 -19.39 2.52 9.10
CA LYS A 132 -19.92 2.40 10.46
C LYS A 132 -19.47 3.52 11.39
N TYR A 133 -18.24 4.01 11.22
CA TYR A 133 -17.59 4.98 12.09
C TYR A 133 -16.92 6.10 11.26
N PRO A 134 -17.68 6.90 10.51
CA PRO A 134 -17.13 7.86 9.55
C PRO A 134 -16.27 8.95 10.21
N GLU A 135 -16.51 9.27 11.49
CA GLU A 135 -15.80 10.31 12.24
C GLU A 135 -14.65 9.77 13.12
N ASN A 136 -14.44 8.45 13.12
CA ASN A 136 -13.39 7.80 13.91
C ASN A 136 -12.47 6.91 13.07
N PHE A 137 -12.83 6.69 11.79
CA PHE A 137 -12.14 5.77 10.90
C PHE A 137 -11.87 6.43 9.56
N PHE A 138 -10.60 6.70 9.27
CA PHE A 138 -10.18 7.45 8.09
C PHE A 138 -9.28 6.59 7.22
N ILE A 139 -9.46 6.70 5.90
CA ILE A 139 -8.69 5.96 4.90
C ILE A 139 -8.26 6.93 3.78
N LEU A 140 -6.96 7.06 3.54
CA LEU A 140 -6.41 7.82 2.44
C LEU A 140 -6.22 6.94 1.21
N ARG A 141 -5.97 7.55 0.09
CA ARG A 141 -5.63 6.89 -1.17
C ARG A 141 -4.14 6.60 -1.23
N GLY A 142 -3.77 5.34 -1.54
CA GLY A 142 -2.44 4.97 -1.97
C GLY A 142 -2.33 4.86 -3.49
N ASN A 143 -1.12 4.65 -4.00
CA ASN A 143 -0.88 4.50 -5.43
C ASN A 143 -1.44 3.17 -5.97
N HIS A 144 -1.62 2.15 -5.14
CA HIS A 144 -2.28 0.90 -5.51
C HIS A 144 -3.81 1.01 -5.59
N GLU A 145 -4.43 2.03 -5.03
CA GLU A 145 -5.84 2.34 -5.24
C GLU A 145 -6.05 3.08 -6.58
N CYS A 146 -5.36 2.57 -7.62
CA CYS A 146 -5.40 3.05 -9.00
C CYS A 146 -5.54 1.89 -9.98
N ALA A 147 -6.43 2.03 -10.98
CA ALA A 147 -6.71 0.96 -11.95
C ALA A 147 -5.47 0.54 -12.75
N SER A 148 -4.59 1.46 -13.13
CA SER A 148 -3.35 1.16 -13.87
C SER A 148 -2.37 0.31 -13.04
N VAL A 149 -2.38 0.46 -11.72
CA VAL A 149 -1.51 -0.28 -10.79
C VAL A 149 -2.15 -1.60 -10.39
N ASN A 150 -3.36 -1.60 -9.81
CA ASN A 150 -3.96 -2.80 -9.26
C ASN A 150 -4.49 -3.80 -10.30
N ARG A 151 -4.48 -3.43 -11.57
CA ARG A 151 -4.67 -4.36 -12.69
C ARG A 151 -3.47 -5.30 -12.87
N ILE A 152 -2.27 -4.87 -12.44
CA ILE A 152 -1.00 -5.58 -12.69
C ILE A 152 -0.57 -6.39 -11.45
N TYR A 153 -0.78 -5.84 -10.25
CA TYR A 153 -0.16 -6.34 -9.02
C TYR A 153 -1.02 -7.29 -8.19
N GLY A 154 -2.22 -7.71 -8.69
CA GLY A 154 -2.94 -8.86 -8.14
C GLY A 154 -4.41 -8.63 -7.80
N PHE A 155 -4.86 -7.44 -7.46
CA PHE A 155 -6.24 -7.19 -7.04
C PHE A 155 -7.27 -7.44 -8.17
N TYR A 156 -6.94 -7.04 -9.40
CA TYR A 156 -7.77 -7.37 -10.57
C TYR A 156 -7.97 -8.87 -10.72
N ASP A 157 -6.88 -9.66 -10.61
CA ASP A 157 -6.93 -11.10 -10.76
C ASP A 157 -7.67 -11.75 -9.58
N GLU A 158 -7.55 -11.21 -8.36
CA GLU A 158 -8.34 -11.68 -7.20
C GLU A 158 -9.84 -11.44 -7.43
N CYS A 159 -10.24 -10.24 -7.86
CA CYS A 159 -11.63 -9.93 -8.18
C CYS A 159 -12.16 -10.83 -9.31
N LYS A 160 -11.40 -11.00 -10.39
CA LYS A 160 -11.78 -11.84 -11.54
C LYS A 160 -11.96 -13.30 -11.16
N ARG A 161 -11.06 -13.83 -10.33
CA ARG A 161 -11.09 -15.24 -9.88
C ARG A 161 -12.22 -15.54 -8.91
N ARG A 162 -12.47 -14.66 -7.93
CA ARG A 162 -13.45 -14.88 -6.86
C ARG A 162 -14.86 -14.41 -7.24
N PHE A 163 -14.95 -13.44 -8.14
CA PHE A 163 -16.18 -12.82 -8.61
C PHE A 163 -16.11 -12.58 -10.12
N ASN A 164 -15.95 -11.31 -10.54
CA ASN A 164 -15.84 -10.92 -11.94
C ASN A 164 -15.21 -9.53 -12.10
N VAL A 165 -14.86 -9.17 -13.34
CA VAL A 165 -14.23 -7.87 -13.69
C VAL A 165 -15.16 -6.67 -13.42
N ARG A 166 -16.50 -6.87 -13.44
CA ARG A 166 -17.43 -5.78 -13.14
C ARG A 166 -17.32 -5.35 -11.68
N LEU A 167 -17.05 -6.27 -10.76
CA LEU A 167 -16.81 -5.95 -9.36
C LEU A 167 -15.51 -5.15 -9.17
N TRP A 168 -14.44 -5.51 -9.87
CA TRP A 168 -13.20 -4.72 -9.86
C TRP A 168 -13.43 -3.26 -10.29
N LYS A 169 -14.25 -3.02 -11.34
CA LYS A 169 -14.63 -1.66 -11.75
C LYS A 169 -15.36 -0.88 -10.67
N VAL A 170 -16.24 -1.55 -9.90
CA VAL A 170 -16.96 -0.92 -8.77
C VAL A 170 -15.99 -0.49 -7.68
N PHE A 171 -14.96 -1.29 -7.37
CA PHE A 171 -13.89 -0.88 -6.47
C PHE A 171 -13.08 0.29 -7.03
N THR A 172 -12.73 0.27 -8.32
CA THR A 172 -12.03 1.39 -8.97
C THR A 172 -12.81 2.70 -8.84
N ASP A 173 -14.12 2.67 -9.07
CA ASP A 173 -14.99 3.84 -8.87
C ASP A 173 -15.02 4.32 -7.42
N CYS A 174 -14.94 3.40 -6.45
CA CYS A 174 -14.83 3.74 -5.03
C CYS A 174 -13.46 4.36 -4.71
N PHE A 175 -12.38 3.77 -5.18
CA PHE A 175 -11.01 4.25 -4.97
C PHE A 175 -10.77 5.67 -5.51
N ASN A 176 -11.39 6.01 -6.63
CA ASN A 176 -11.34 7.35 -7.19
C ASN A 176 -11.98 8.43 -6.29
N CYS A 177 -12.71 8.01 -5.25
CA CYS A 177 -13.34 8.91 -4.28
C CYS A 177 -12.55 9.06 -2.97
N LEU A 178 -11.47 8.29 -2.76
CA LEU A 178 -10.64 8.38 -1.56
C LEU A 178 -9.97 9.75 -1.43
N PRO A 179 -9.91 10.34 -0.22
CA PRO A 179 -9.12 11.53 0.07
C PRO A 179 -7.63 11.19 -0.03
N VAL A 180 -6.78 12.18 -0.27
CA VAL A 180 -5.35 11.96 -0.55
C VAL A 180 -4.42 12.40 0.57
N ALA A 181 -4.90 13.21 1.51
CA ALA A 181 -4.10 13.69 2.63
C ALA A 181 -4.95 13.93 3.87
N ALA A 182 -4.30 14.00 5.02
CA ALA A 182 -4.88 14.42 6.29
C ALA A 182 -3.95 15.38 7.01
N LEU A 183 -4.51 16.31 7.77
CA LEU A 183 -3.80 17.26 8.63
C LEU A 183 -4.29 17.05 10.06
N ILE A 184 -3.38 16.72 10.98
CA ILE A 184 -3.71 16.47 12.38
C ILE A 184 -3.29 17.67 13.19
N ASP A 185 -4.24 18.26 13.92
CA ASP A 185 -4.09 19.46 14.78
C ASP A 185 -3.27 20.57 14.11
N GLU A 186 -3.46 20.74 12.79
CA GLU A 186 -2.76 21.75 11.98
C GLU A 186 -1.21 21.61 11.98
N LYS A 187 -0.65 20.51 12.50
CA LYS A 187 0.80 20.31 12.72
C LYS A 187 1.40 19.11 12.02
N ILE A 188 0.65 18.01 11.81
CA ILE A 188 1.18 16.80 11.19
C ILE A 188 0.45 16.58 9.86
N LEU A 189 1.18 16.67 8.74
CA LEU A 189 0.63 16.42 7.42
C LEU A 189 0.88 14.95 7.02
N CYS A 190 -0.20 14.23 6.77
CA CYS A 190 -0.20 12.80 6.42
C CYS A 190 -0.59 12.59 4.97
N MET A 191 0.14 11.72 4.24
CA MET A 191 -0.14 11.33 2.86
C MET A 191 0.49 9.97 2.55
N HIS A 192 0.15 9.38 1.41
CA HIS A 192 0.74 8.09 1.02
C HIS A 192 2.18 8.23 0.50
N GLY A 193 2.41 8.98 -0.57
CA GLY A 193 3.71 9.21 -1.19
C GLY A 193 4.50 10.32 -0.49
N GLY A 194 4.45 11.54 -0.99
CA GLY A 194 5.20 12.64 -0.38
C GLY A 194 4.94 14.00 -1.04
N LEU A 195 5.91 14.88 -0.93
CA LEU A 195 5.81 16.24 -1.44
C LEU A 195 5.83 16.31 -2.97
N SER A 196 5.29 17.40 -3.50
CA SER A 196 5.30 17.74 -4.92
C SER A 196 5.98 19.09 -5.15
N PRO A 197 6.74 19.27 -6.23
CA PRO A 197 7.25 20.60 -6.63
C PRO A 197 6.12 21.58 -6.96
N ASP A 198 4.92 21.07 -7.28
CA ASP A 198 3.73 21.87 -7.56
C ASP A 198 2.93 22.25 -6.31
N LEU A 199 3.22 21.66 -5.14
CA LEU A 199 2.51 21.91 -3.88
C LEU A 199 3.00 23.20 -3.22
N ARG A 200 2.29 24.28 -3.40
CA ARG A 200 2.60 25.62 -2.86
C ARG A 200 1.71 26.02 -1.70
N SER A 201 0.52 25.45 -1.59
CA SER A 201 -0.48 25.70 -0.56
C SER A 201 -1.29 24.45 -0.30
N LEU A 202 -1.68 24.20 0.96
CA LEU A 202 -2.56 23.10 1.33
C LEU A 202 -3.95 23.20 0.66
N ASP A 203 -4.39 24.41 0.28
CA ASP A 203 -5.62 24.61 -0.46
C ASP A 203 -5.62 23.91 -1.83
N GLN A 204 -4.45 23.70 -2.43
CA GLN A 204 -4.37 22.93 -3.67
C GLN A 204 -4.81 21.47 -3.45
N ILE A 205 -4.52 20.87 -2.28
CA ILE A 205 -5.01 19.54 -1.90
C ILE A 205 -6.52 19.58 -1.64
N ARG A 206 -7.02 20.58 -0.89
CA ARG A 206 -8.45 20.75 -0.61
C ARG A 206 -9.27 20.83 -1.88
N ASN A 207 -8.74 21.51 -2.90
CA ASN A 207 -9.40 21.79 -4.18
C ASN A 207 -9.18 20.70 -5.26
N LEU A 208 -8.46 19.62 -4.98
CA LEU A 208 -8.38 18.48 -5.92
C LEU A 208 -9.78 17.89 -6.12
N TYR A 209 -10.13 17.70 -7.39
CA TYR A 209 -11.44 17.14 -7.75
C TYR A 209 -11.53 15.64 -7.39
N ARG A 210 -12.70 15.21 -6.93
CA ARG A 210 -13.06 13.78 -6.74
C ARG A 210 -14.48 13.53 -7.26
N PRO A 211 -14.75 12.39 -7.91
CA PRO A 211 -13.85 11.25 -8.16
C PRO A 211 -12.79 11.58 -9.21
N ALA A 212 -11.54 11.14 -9.00
CA ALA A 212 -10.41 11.40 -9.89
C ALA A 212 -9.61 10.14 -10.24
N VAL A 213 -9.31 9.97 -11.52
CA VAL A 213 -8.29 9.02 -11.97
C VAL A 213 -6.92 9.66 -11.73
N VAL A 214 -5.96 8.88 -11.22
CA VAL A 214 -4.58 9.37 -11.00
C VAL A 214 -3.93 9.65 -12.35
N PRO A 215 -3.48 10.89 -12.62
CA PRO A 215 -2.75 11.22 -13.84
C PRO A 215 -1.31 10.68 -13.79
N GLU A 216 -0.60 10.71 -14.91
CA GLU A 216 0.82 10.28 -14.97
C GLU A 216 1.77 11.31 -14.33
N THR A 217 1.37 12.57 -14.20
CA THR A 217 2.16 13.67 -13.62
C THR A 217 1.30 14.66 -12.84
N GLY A 218 1.92 15.53 -12.04
CA GLY A 218 1.28 16.64 -11.32
C GLY A 218 0.91 16.27 -9.89
N LEU A 219 0.33 17.24 -9.17
CA LEU A 219 0.15 17.20 -7.73
C LEU A 219 -0.47 15.90 -7.20
N LEU A 220 -1.56 15.42 -7.80
CA LEU A 220 -2.21 14.18 -7.36
C LEU A 220 -1.30 12.96 -7.55
N CYS A 221 -0.56 12.90 -8.65
CA CYS A 221 0.41 11.85 -8.88
C CYS A 221 1.51 11.90 -7.80
N ASP A 222 2.08 13.07 -7.55
CA ASP A 222 3.21 13.21 -6.63
C ASP A 222 2.83 12.89 -5.18
N LEU A 223 1.66 13.31 -4.71
CA LEU A 223 1.15 12.97 -3.37
C LEU A 223 1.04 11.45 -3.14
N LEU A 224 0.95 10.65 -4.21
CA LEU A 224 0.84 9.19 -4.14
C LEU A 224 2.14 8.45 -4.47
N TRP A 225 3.13 9.10 -5.11
CA TRP A 225 4.29 8.40 -5.68
C TRP A 225 5.65 8.96 -5.30
N SER A 226 5.77 10.22 -4.84
CA SER A 226 7.06 10.83 -4.54
C SER A 226 7.72 10.23 -3.30
N ASP A 227 9.06 10.22 -3.29
CA ASP A 227 9.85 9.62 -2.22
C ASP A 227 10.90 10.60 -1.66
N PRO A 228 11.19 10.59 -0.33
CA PRO A 228 12.36 11.25 0.24
C PRO A 228 13.65 10.53 -0.16
N SER A 229 14.74 11.29 -0.39
CA SER A 229 16.05 10.73 -0.67
C SER A 229 17.16 11.47 0.09
N LYS A 230 18.06 10.71 0.72
CA LYS A 230 19.26 11.24 1.42
C LYS A 230 20.34 11.68 0.45
N ASP A 231 20.27 11.21 -0.80
CA ASP A 231 21.35 11.36 -1.79
C ASP A 231 21.27 12.67 -2.59
N ILE A 232 20.16 13.43 -2.43
CA ILE A 232 19.95 14.65 -3.20
C ILE A 232 19.63 15.87 -2.32
N LYS A 233 19.85 17.05 -2.90
CA LYS A 233 19.31 18.33 -2.46
C LYS A 233 18.35 18.85 -3.55
N GLY A 234 17.19 19.38 -3.14
CA GLY A 234 16.17 19.82 -4.10
C GLY A 234 15.30 18.67 -4.58
N TRP A 235 15.01 18.66 -5.86
CA TRP A 235 14.15 17.68 -6.54
C TRP A 235 14.97 16.86 -7.54
N GLY A 236 14.65 15.58 -7.68
CA GLY A 236 15.24 14.66 -8.66
C GLY A 236 14.19 13.78 -9.31
N ALA A 237 14.55 13.11 -10.41
CA ALA A 237 13.71 12.09 -11.01
C ALA A 237 13.62 10.87 -10.10
N ASN A 238 12.43 10.27 -9.98
CA ASN A 238 12.24 9.06 -9.20
C ASN A 238 12.59 7.82 -10.04
N ASP A 239 13.37 6.89 -9.48
CA ASP A 239 13.74 5.63 -10.13
C ASP A 239 12.55 4.70 -10.39
N ARG A 240 11.38 5.02 -9.82
CA ARG A 240 10.11 4.33 -10.15
C ARG A 240 9.61 4.65 -11.57
N GLY A 241 10.22 5.61 -12.27
CA GLY A 241 9.80 6.08 -13.59
C GLY A 241 8.57 6.99 -13.58
N VAL A 242 8.11 7.41 -12.39
CA VAL A 242 6.97 8.33 -12.17
C VAL A 242 7.26 9.22 -10.98
N SER A 243 6.80 10.50 -11.02
CA SER A 243 6.96 11.47 -9.93
C SER A 243 8.43 11.83 -9.61
N TYR A 244 8.70 12.30 -8.39
CA TYR A 244 9.96 12.89 -7.98
C TYR A 244 10.53 12.23 -6.73
N ILE A 245 11.85 12.36 -6.53
CA ILE A 245 12.48 12.27 -5.23
C ILE A 245 12.80 13.68 -4.72
N PHE A 246 12.79 13.84 -3.38
CA PHE A 246 13.03 15.14 -2.75
C PHE A 246 14.01 15.05 -1.58
N GLY A 247 14.88 16.07 -1.45
CA GLY A 247 15.86 16.17 -0.39
C GLY A 247 15.30 16.70 0.92
N ALA A 248 16.09 16.58 2.00
CA ALA A 248 15.75 17.08 3.33
C ALA A 248 15.50 18.61 3.35
N ASP A 249 16.14 19.36 2.46
CA ASP A 249 15.95 20.80 2.31
C ASP A 249 14.51 21.14 1.87
N ARG A 250 13.89 20.32 1.02
CA ARG A 250 12.48 20.52 0.59
C ARG A 250 11.50 20.27 1.72
N VAL A 251 11.77 19.25 2.57
CA VAL A 251 10.96 18.98 3.75
C VAL A 251 11.02 20.16 4.72
N THR A 252 12.22 20.61 5.07
CA THR A 252 12.41 21.74 6.00
C THR A 252 11.75 23.03 5.50
N GLU A 253 11.94 23.36 4.23
CA GLU A 253 11.33 24.55 3.62
C GLU A 253 9.79 24.47 3.64
N PHE A 254 9.24 23.31 3.31
CA PHE A 254 7.80 23.11 3.27
C PHE A 254 7.17 23.22 4.66
N LEU A 255 7.76 22.57 5.68
CA LEU A 255 7.25 22.62 7.06
C LEU A 255 7.31 24.06 7.62
N GLN A 256 8.42 24.76 7.43
CA GLN A 256 8.55 26.15 7.87
C GLN A 256 7.55 27.09 7.20
N LYS A 257 7.34 26.91 5.90
CA LYS A 257 6.40 27.73 5.13
C LYS A 257 4.94 27.56 5.58
N HIS A 258 4.57 26.36 6.02
CA HIS A 258 3.19 26.02 6.34
C HIS A 258 2.93 25.90 7.85
N ASP A 259 3.91 26.25 8.71
CA ASP A 259 3.86 26.13 10.16
C ASP A 259 3.51 24.70 10.64
N LEU A 260 4.13 23.69 9.96
CA LEU A 260 3.98 22.28 10.27
C LEU A 260 5.20 21.74 11.00
N ASP A 261 5.01 20.69 11.82
CA ASP A 261 6.07 20.08 12.62
C ASP A 261 6.56 18.77 11.99
N LEU A 262 5.68 18.00 11.34
CA LEU A 262 5.99 16.66 10.84
C LEU A 262 5.23 16.35 9.54
N ILE A 263 5.91 15.64 8.63
CA ILE A 263 5.27 14.88 7.54
C ILE A 263 5.28 13.42 7.92
N CYS A 264 4.12 12.77 7.86
CA CYS A 264 3.97 11.33 8.02
C CYS A 264 3.54 10.69 6.70
N ARG A 265 4.27 9.67 6.23
CA ARG A 265 4.00 9.03 4.93
C ARG A 265 4.27 7.53 4.95
N ALA A 266 3.88 6.86 3.90
CA ALA A 266 3.96 5.42 3.69
C ALA A 266 4.86 5.05 2.47
N HIS A 267 4.44 4.16 1.57
CA HIS A 267 4.95 3.94 0.21
C HIS A 267 6.36 3.33 0.07
N GLN A 268 7.22 3.39 1.09
CA GLN A 268 8.55 2.76 1.06
C GLN A 268 8.68 1.70 2.16
N VAL A 269 9.23 0.53 1.80
CA VAL A 269 9.59 -0.51 2.77
C VAL A 269 10.76 -0.01 3.61
N VAL A 270 10.62 -0.04 4.93
CA VAL A 270 11.67 0.31 5.89
C VAL A 270 11.89 -0.85 6.86
N GLU A 271 13.16 -1.10 7.26
CA GLU A 271 13.58 -2.30 7.99
C GLU A 271 12.87 -2.45 9.34
N ASP A 272 12.83 -1.38 10.13
CA ASP A 272 12.25 -1.38 11.48
C ASP A 272 10.74 -1.05 11.51
N GLY A 273 10.08 -0.97 10.33
CA GLY A 273 8.69 -0.57 10.19
C GLY A 273 8.47 0.94 10.22
N TYR A 274 9.44 1.74 10.65
CA TYR A 274 9.45 3.19 10.52
C TYR A 274 10.87 3.73 10.33
N GLU A 275 11.00 4.85 9.63
CA GLU A 275 12.29 5.53 9.42
C GLU A 275 12.09 7.04 9.45
N PHE A 276 12.94 7.74 10.24
CA PHE A 276 12.98 9.19 10.25
C PHE A 276 13.91 9.75 9.17
N PHE A 277 13.47 10.86 8.58
CA PHE A 277 14.21 11.63 7.57
C PHE A 277 14.22 13.12 7.95
N ALA A 278 15.16 13.92 7.35
CA ALA A 278 15.24 15.36 7.53
C ALA A 278 15.25 15.79 9.02
N SER A 279 16.17 15.26 9.82
CA SER A 279 16.28 15.57 11.26
C SER A 279 14.96 15.34 12.03
N ARG A 280 14.25 14.26 11.71
CA ARG A 280 12.96 13.86 12.29
C ARG A 280 11.76 14.72 11.87
N GLN A 281 11.90 15.51 10.83
CA GLN A 281 10.83 16.31 10.24
C GLN A 281 9.92 15.53 9.28
N LEU A 282 10.35 14.34 8.86
CA LEU A 282 9.53 13.38 8.11
C LEU A 282 9.70 11.99 8.71
N VAL A 283 8.63 11.25 8.79
CA VAL A 283 8.64 9.83 9.13
C VAL A 283 7.98 9.01 8.03
N THR A 284 8.68 7.98 7.57
CA THR A 284 8.09 6.92 6.76
C THR A 284 7.63 5.81 7.70
N ILE A 285 6.38 5.40 7.57
CA ILE A 285 5.80 4.28 8.30
C ILE A 285 5.47 3.19 7.30
N PHE A 286 5.84 1.96 7.59
CA PHE A 286 5.55 0.80 6.78
C PHE A 286 5.02 -0.33 7.66
N SER A 287 3.93 -0.98 7.27
CA SER A 287 3.14 -1.81 8.17
C SER A 287 2.90 -3.24 7.72
N ALA A 288 3.42 -3.62 6.57
CA ALA A 288 3.41 -5.00 6.13
C ALA A 288 4.73 -5.70 6.52
N PRO A 289 4.81 -6.39 7.69
CA PRO A 289 6.02 -7.11 8.07
C PRO A 289 6.26 -8.29 7.14
N ASN A 290 7.51 -8.64 6.91
CA ASN A 290 7.90 -9.68 5.96
C ASN A 290 7.20 -9.51 4.60
N TYR A 291 7.30 -8.29 4.07
CA TYR A 291 6.57 -7.85 2.89
C TYR A 291 6.78 -8.80 1.70
N CYS A 292 5.69 -9.22 1.09
CA CYS A 292 5.66 -10.24 0.02
C CYS A 292 6.28 -11.60 0.40
N GLY A 293 6.72 -11.81 1.64
CA GLY A 293 7.52 -12.97 2.05
C GLY A 293 8.99 -12.91 1.59
N GLU A 294 9.43 -11.78 1.06
CA GLU A 294 10.75 -11.54 0.49
C GLU A 294 11.61 -10.62 1.35
N PHE A 295 10.98 -9.71 2.11
CA PHE A 295 11.65 -8.77 3.01
C PHE A 295 11.54 -9.26 4.45
N ASP A 296 12.63 -9.10 5.25
CA ASP A 296 12.63 -9.41 6.68
C ASP A 296 12.26 -8.19 7.55
N ASN A 297 11.59 -7.19 6.97
CA ASN A 297 11.21 -5.96 7.62
C ASN A 297 10.19 -6.18 8.76
N ALA A 298 10.30 -5.39 9.80
CA ALA A 298 9.23 -5.20 10.78
C ALA A 298 8.10 -4.33 10.19
N GLY A 299 6.96 -4.30 10.86
CA GLY A 299 5.94 -3.28 10.68
C GLY A 299 5.90 -2.33 11.88
N ALA A 300 5.35 -1.15 11.74
CA ALA A 300 5.18 -0.22 12.85
C ALA A 300 3.80 0.44 12.85
N MET A 301 3.33 0.82 14.03
CA MET A 301 2.17 1.66 14.27
C MET A 301 2.63 2.91 15.03
N MET A 302 2.32 4.11 14.51
CA MET A 302 2.56 5.36 15.22
C MET A 302 1.28 5.79 15.95
N SER A 303 1.40 6.19 17.19
CA SER A 303 0.31 6.78 17.97
C SER A 303 0.66 8.23 18.28
N VAL A 304 -0.26 9.14 18.01
CA VAL A 304 -0.16 10.56 18.35
C VAL A 304 -1.11 10.82 19.51
N ASP A 305 -0.61 11.33 20.62
CA ASP A 305 -1.43 11.68 21.77
C ASP A 305 -1.95 13.13 21.71
N GLU A 306 -2.73 13.55 22.71
CA GLU A 306 -3.31 14.90 22.83
C GLU A 306 -2.27 16.03 22.89
N ASN A 307 -1.00 15.71 23.16
CA ASN A 307 0.11 16.66 23.18
C ASN A 307 0.97 16.56 21.91
N LEU A 308 0.50 15.88 20.88
CA LEU A 308 1.21 15.57 19.65
C LEU A 308 2.51 14.74 19.85
N LEU A 309 2.63 14.04 20.98
CA LEU A 309 3.75 13.12 21.19
C LEU A 309 3.53 11.84 20.39
N CYS A 310 4.50 11.56 19.53
CA CYS A 310 4.50 10.37 18.68
C CYS A 310 5.19 9.19 19.37
N SER A 311 4.51 8.06 19.44
CA SER A 311 5.06 6.79 19.93
C SER A 311 4.85 5.68 18.91
N PHE A 312 5.74 4.67 18.91
CA PHE A 312 5.72 3.60 17.90
C PHE A 312 5.53 2.23 18.56
N GLN A 313 4.60 1.45 18.04
CA GLN A 313 4.48 0.02 18.32
C GLN A 313 5.09 -0.76 17.16
N ILE A 314 6.12 -1.56 17.46
CA ILE A 314 6.84 -2.35 16.46
C ILE A 314 6.22 -3.75 16.37
N LEU A 315 6.01 -4.18 15.16
CA LEU A 315 5.33 -5.39 14.78
C LEU A 315 6.30 -6.31 14.04
N ARG A 316 6.91 -7.26 14.77
CA ARG A 316 7.95 -8.14 14.20
C ARG A 316 7.34 -9.32 13.42
N PRO A 317 7.97 -9.78 12.32
CA PRO A 317 7.58 -11.01 11.63
C PRO A 317 7.55 -12.20 12.57
N ALA A 318 6.62 -13.14 12.37
CA ALA A 318 6.61 -14.39 13.13
C ALA A 318 7.89 -15.19 12.83
N GLU A 319 8.59 -15.64 13.88
CA GLU A 319 9.75 -16.53 13.72
C GLU A 319 9.35 -17.79 12.94
N LYS A 320 10.06 -18.08 11.86
CA LYS A 320 9.89 -19.33 11.12
C LYS A 320 10.29 -20.46 12.06
N LYS A 321 9.32 -21.23 12.59
CA LYS A 321 9.62 -22.45 13.36
C LYS A 321 10.50 -23.33 12.50
N PRO A 322 11.67 -23.80 13.00
CA PRO A 322 12.50 -24.76 12.29
C PRO A 322 11.63 -25.99 11.99
N LYS A 323 11.52 -26.38 10.73
CA LYS A 323 10.92 -27.65 10.35
C LYS A 323 11.84 -28.74 10.89
N PHE A 324 11.50 -29.32 12.02
CA PHE A 324 12.10 -30.57 12.47
C PHE A 324 11.72 -31.63 11.44
N GLY A 325 12.62 -31.87 10.48
CA GLY A 325 12.55 -33.02 9.60
C GLY A 325 12.83 -34.24 10.42
N PHE A 326 11.85 -35.12 10.61
CA PHE A 326 12.08 -36.47 11.03
C PHE A 326 13.02 -37.12 9.99
N GLY A 327 14.24 -37.46 10.40
CA GLY A 327 15.25 -38.05 9.55
C GLY A 327 14.80 -39.40 9.02
N SER A 328 14.67 -39.47 7.70
CA SER A 328 14.84 -40.73 6.97
C SER A 328 16.27 -40.73 6.44
N SER A 329 17.06 -41.63 6.95
CA SER A 329 18.44 -41.91 6.52
C SER A 329 18.44 -42.38 5.06
N GLY A 330 19.09 -41.63 4.17
CA GLY A 330 19.25 -41.98 2.76
C GLY A 330 20.32 -41.12 2.10
N ASN A 331 21.51 -41.70 1.95
CA ASN A 331 22.67 -41.39 1.13
C ASN A 331 22.81 -39.98 0.50
N ALA A 332 23.83 -39.29 0.97
CA ALA A 332 24.41 -38.10 0.41
C ALA A 332 24.86 -38.31 -1.06
N ARG A 333 24.36 -37.46 -1.98
CA ARG A 333 25.07 -37.10 -3.19
C ARG A 333 25.30 -35.58 -3.15
N ASN A 334 26.59 -35.23 -3.07
CA ASN A 334 27.08 -33.85 -3.18
C ASN A 334 26.68 -33.26 -4.55
N GLY A 335 25.79 -32.31 -4.56
CA GLY A 335 25.48 -31.46 -5.70
C GLY A 335 25.42 -30.02 -5.18
N THR A 336 26.43 -29.21 -5.49
CA THR A 336 26.45 -27.78 -5.23
C THR A 336 25.34 -27.10 -6.03
N ALA A 337 24.39 -26.48 -5.34
CA ALA A 337 23.39 -25.67 -6.00
C ALA A 337 24.03 -24.40 -6.61
N PRO A 338 23.62 -23.95 -7.80
CA PRO A 338 24.14 -22.74 -8.42
C PRO A 338 23.71 -21.50 -7.62
N PRO A 339 24.52 -20.41 -7.60
CA PRO A 339 24.22 -19.20 -6.87
C PRO A 339 22.95 -18.53 -7.41
N LYS A 340 22.04 -18.18 -6.53
CA LYS A 340 20.84 -17.40 -6.86
C LYS A 340 21.24 -15.97 -7.20
N PHE A 341 21.09 -15.58 -8.45
CA PHE A 341 21.29 -14.21 -8.92
C PHE A 341 20.08 -13.34 -8.45
N LYS A 342 20.32 -12.36 -7.56
CA LYS A 342 19.34 -11.34 -7.23
C LYS A 342 19.38 -10.26 -8.31
N MET A 343 18.32 -10.14 -9.11
CA MET A 343 18.17 -8.99 -10.00
C MET A 343 17.64 -7.78 -9.22
N PRO A 344 18.10 -6.55 -9.51
CA PRO A 344 17.54 -5.33 -8.92
C PRO A 344 16.06 -5.17 -9.29
N LEU A 345 15.23 -4.70 -8.34
CA LEU A 345 13.76 -4.59 -8.48
C LEU A 345 13.29 -3.80 -9.73
N GLY A 346 14.07 -2.82 -10.19
CA GLY A 346 13.74 -1.99 -11.36
C GLY A 346 13.60 -2.78 -12.67
N TYR A 347 14.42 -3.81 -12.88
CA TYR A 347 14.39 -4.62 -14.13
C TYR A 347 13.18 -5.55 -14.23
N HIS A 348 12.60 -5.95 -13.10
CA HIS A 348 11.43 -6.85 -13.10
C HIS A 348 10.16 -6.15 -13.61
N CYS A 349 9.96 -4.89 -13.26
CA CYS A 349 8.81 -4.10 -13.73
C CYS A 349 8.87 -3.82 -15.23
N ILE A 350 10.03 -3.46 -15.75
CA ILE A 350 10.20 -3.12 -17.18
C ILE A 350 9.96 -4.35 -18.06
N LEU A 351 10.45 -5.52 -17.65
CA LEU A 351 10.31 -6.75 -18.45
C LEU A 351 8.85 -7.25 -18.50
N ILE A 352 8.11 -7.17 -17.38
CA ILE A 352 6.70 -7.60 -17.32
C ILE A 352 5.80 -6.65 -18.10
N THR A 353 6.07 -5.35 -18.08
CA THR A 353 5.29 -4.37 -18.85
C THR A 353 5.51 -4.53 -20.35
N ALA A 354 6.76 -4.76 -20.80
CA ALA A 354 7.08 -5.01 -22.21
C ALA A 354 6.43 -6.30 -22.73
N LEU A 355 6.46 -7.39 -21.95
CA LEU A 355 5.85 -8.67 -22.33
C LEU A 355 4.31 -8.60 -22.38
N LYS A 356 3.66 -7.83 -21.49
CA LYS A 356 2.19 -7.66 -21.54
C LYS A 356 1.72 -6.78 -22.70
N CYS A 357 2.49 -5.79 -23.13
CA CYS A 357 2.18 -4.99 -24.31
C CYS A 357 2.27 -5.80 -25.63
N ILE A 358 3.07 -6.88 -25.65
CA ILE A 358 3.22 -7.76 -26.81
C ILE A 358 2.02 -8.72 -26.94
N ASP A 359 1.43 -9.15 -25.81
CA ASP A 359 0.38 -10.21 -25.78
C ASP A 359 -1.00 -9.74 -26.29
N GLU A 360 -1.28 -8.42 -26.29
CA GLU A 360 -2.57 -7.90 -26.77
C GLU A 360 -2.70 -7.80 -28.32
N SER A 361 -1.64 -8.07 -29.08
CA SER A 361 -1.62 -7.80 -30.52
C SER A 361 -1.41 -9.03 -31.45
N ILE A 362 -1.21 -10.25 -30.90
CA ILE A 362 -0.86 -11.44 -31.73
C ILE A 362 -1.59 -12.72 -31.25
N PRO A 363 -2.10 -13.59 -32.17
CA PRO A 363 -2.80 -14.83 -31.80
C PRO A 363 -1.89 -15.85 -31.11
N THR A 364 -2.43 -16.50 -30.09
CA THR A 364 -1.75 -17.31 -29.07
C THR A 364 -1.06 -18.61 -29.52
N SER A 365 -1.03 -18.97 -30.77
CA SER A 365 -0.54 -20.29 -31.20
C SER A 365 0.98 -20.43 -31.44
N SER A 366 1.75 -19.33 -31.31
CA SER A 366 3.17 -19.34 -31.74
C SER A 366 4.21 -19.09 -30.63
N TYR A 367 3.80 -18.90 -29.39
CA TYR A 367 4.70 -18.35 -28.33
C TYR A 367 5.25 -19.35 -27.31
N SER A 368 4.76 -20.57 -27.20
CA SER A 368 5.07 -21.45 -26.07
C SER A 368 6.50 -22.02 -26.01
N HIS A 369 7.33 -21.82 -27.03
CA HIS A 369 8.66 -22.47 -27.10
C HIS A 369 9.88 -21.54 -26.96
N TYR A 370 9.73 -20.22 -27.03
CA TYR A 370 10.89 -19.32 -27.11
C TYR A 370 11.20 -18.51 -25.83
N VAL A 371 10.25 -18.38 -24.92
CA VAL A 371 10.42 -17.51 -23.73
C VAL A 371 11.22 -18.16 -22.60
N LEU A 372 11.42 -19.47 -22.62
CA LEU A 372 11.98 -20.22 -21.48
C LEU A 372 13.53 -20.30 -21.45
N VAL A 373 14.24 -19.79 -22.44
CA VAL A 373 15.69 -20.08 -22.60
C VAL A 373 16.60 -18.85 -22.66
N MET A 374 16.10 -17.61 -22.71
CA MET A 374 16.98 -16.45 -22.96
C MET A 374 17.12 -15.50 -21.77
N GLY A 375 18.36 -15.19 -21.33
CA GLY A 375 18.72 -14.09 -20.44
C GLY A 375 18.71 -12.73 -21.17
N ALA A 376 18.65 -11.61 -20.43
CA ALA A 376 18.48 -10.26 -20.98
C ALA A 376 19.50 -9.84 -22.05
N GLY A 377 20.74 -10.38 -22.00
CA GLY A 377 21.80 -10.15 -23.02
C GLY A 377 21.52 -10.82 -24.36
N ASP A 378 20.82 -11.95 -24.35
CA ASP A 378 20.54 -12.72 -25.55
C ASP A 378 19.34 -12.18 -26.35
N LEU A 379 18.41 -11.49 -25.67
CA LEU A 379 17.24 -10.86 -26.29
C LEU A 379 17.64 -9.71 -27.24
N LEU A 380 18.59 -8.88 -26.84
CA LEU A 380 19.12 -7.80 -27.69
C LEU A 380 19.86 -8.35 -28.93
N SER A 381 20.63 -9.40 -28.75
CA SER A 381 21.35 -10.06 -29.84
C SER A 381 20.41 -10.75 -30.84
N ALA A 382 19.28 -11.31 -30.37
CA ALA A 382 18.28 -11.94 -31.22
C ALA A 382 17.47 -10.94 -32.07
N MET A 383 17.17 -9.75 -31.48
CA MET A 383 16.43 -8.69 -32.21
C MET A 383 17.22 -8.09 -33.37
N PHE A 384 18.57 -8.12 -33.35
CA PHE A 384 19.42 -7.67 -34.44
C PHE A 384 19.59 -8.71 -35.56
N ARG A 385 19.22 -9.97 -35.34
CA ARG A 385 19.37 -11.05 -36.36
C ARG A 385 18.13 -11.30 -37.22
N TYR A 386 16.98 -10.76 -36.83
CA TYR A 386 15.73 -10.93 -37.59
C TYR A 386 15.17 -9.55 -37.96
N SER A 387 15.10 -9.28 -39.27
CA SER A 387 14.62 -8.02 -39.84
C SER A 387 13.15 -7.79 -39.54
N TYR A 388 12.86 -7.00 -38.49
CA TYR A 388 11.53 -6.47 -38.22
C TYR A 388 11.38 -5.05 -38.82
N PRO A 389 10.20 -4.64 -39.31
CA PRO A 389 10.02 -3.35 -39.97
C PRO A 389 10.24 -2.17 -38.99
N LEU A 390 10.92 -1.13 -39.46
CA LEU A 390 11.33 0.09 -38.75
C LEU A 390 10.23 0.82 -37.97
N LEU A 391 8.97 0.54 -38.19
CA LEU A 391 7.83 1.19 -37.54
C LEU A 391 7.65 0.82 -36.04
N TYR A 392 8.23 -0.30 -35.59
CA TYR A 392 8.13 -0.75 -34.18
C TYR A 392 9.27 -0.21 -33.30
N PHE A 393 10.38 0.24 -33.87
CA PHE A 393 11.53 0.75 -33.14
C PHE A 393 11.26 2.09 -32.44
N ASN A 394 10.41 2.96 -33.02
CA ASN A 394 10.11 4.28 -32.44
C ASN A 394 9.30 4.21 -31.14
N LYS A 395 8.54 3.14 -30.91
CA LYS A 395 7.81 2.97 -29.63
C LYS A 395 8.67 2.32 -28.54
N LEU A 396 9.66 1.51 -28.92
CA LEU A 396 10.58 0.90 -27.96
C LEU A 396 11.67 1.92 -27.49
N HIS A 397 12.05 2.87 -28.34
CA HIS A 397 13.06 3.88 -28.01
C HIS A 397 12.58 4.91 -26.97
N LEU A 398 11.25 5.14 -26.88
CA LEU A 398 10.61 5.99 -25.88
C LEU A 398 10.44 5.30 -24.51
N ALA A 399 10.60 3.97 -24.45
CA ALA A 399 10.49 3.19 -23.20
C ALA A 399 11.87 2.85 -22.58
N LEU A 400 12.98 3.21 -23.26
CA LEU A 400 14.37 2.88 -22.84
C LEU A 400 15.22 4.16 -22.59
N VAL A 401 14.65 5.34 -22.69
CA VAL A 401 15.21 6.61 -22.24
C VAL A 401 14.30 7.18 -21.14
#